data_8ab6d4f9d444a356c0b6d70e9a64310f
#
_entry.id   8ab6d4f9d444a356c0b6d70e9a64310f
#
_cell.length_a   1.000
_cell.length_b   1.000
_cell.length_c   1.000
_cell.angle_alpha   90.00
_cell.angle_beta   90.00
_cell.angle_gamma   90.00
#
_symmetry.space_group_name_H-M   'P 1'
#
loop_
_entity.id
_entity.type
_entity.pdbx_description
1 polymer ?
#
loop_
_entity_poly.entity_id
_entity_poly.type
_entity_poly.pdbx_seq_one_letter_code
_entity_poly.pdbx_strand_id
1 'polypeptide(L)'
;MPTPITASTLSALVAAALAQKPTRPLVLALDGRCGSGKTTLANGLSAQFPGCTLLRTDDFYLPPARRSPDWAHTPCANMDLTRLRDEALRPAYAGQPVAYRAYSCREGAYLPPAQLPAQPLVILEGSYSHHPLLRPYETLRVFVTCTKAEQTRRLQAREGARYADFAARWVPLEEGYFAQYGIAESADFVVETTK
;
A
#
# COMPACT_ATOMS: atom_id res chain seq x y z
N MET A 1 -7.66 7.28 -17.96
CA MET A 1 -6.29 6.77 -17.73
C MET A 1 -5.62 7.64 -16.70
N PRO A 2 -4.86 7.09 -15.73
CA PRO A 2 -4.19 7.88 -14.71
C PRO A 2 -3.16 8.83 -15.32
N THR A 3 -2.96 9.98 -14.68
CA THR A 3 -1.99 10.98 -15.15
C THR A 3 -0.57 10.57 -14.73
N PRO A 4 0.41 10.45 -15.66
CA PRO A 4 1.80 10.20 -15.30
C PRO A 4 2.39 11.39 -14.55
N ILE A 5 3.04 11.12 -13.41
CA ILE A 5 3.72 12.14 -12.60
C ILE A 5 5.04 11.61 -12.04
N THR A 6 5.91 12.52 -11.63
CA THR A 6 7.13 12.18 -10.90
C THR A 6 6.88 12.12 -9.39
N ALA A 7 7.82 11.52 -8.64
CA ALA A 7 7.77 11.54 -7.18
C ALA A 7 7.82 12.99 -6.61
N SER A 8 8.56 13.88 -7.25
CA SER A 8 8.62 15.29 -6.85
C SER A 8 7.29 16.01 -7.12
N THR A 9 6.62 15.73 -8.23
CA THR A 9 5.29 16.25 -8.52
C THR A 9 4.27 15.75 -7.51
N LEU A 10 4.31 14.46 -7.16
CA LEU A 10 3.44 13.89 -6.12
C LEU A 10 3.64 14.60 -4.78
N SER A 11 4.89 14.83 -4.38
CA SER A 11 5.20 15.57 -3.15
C SER A 11 4.62 16.99 -3.16
N ALA A 12 4.75 17.70 -4.29
CA ALA A 12 4.17 19.05 -4.43
C ALA A 12 2.64 19.03 -4.35
N LEU A 13 1.98 18.02 -4.94
CA LEU A 13 0.53 17.85 -4.86
C LEU A 13 0.07 17.60 -3.41
N VAL A 14 0.76 16.74 -2.67
CA VAL A 14 0.49 16.48 -1.25
C VAL A 14 0.66 17.76 -0.43
N ALA A 15 1.76 18.50 -0.63
CA ALA A 15 2.00 19.76 0.07
C ALA A 15 0.90 20.80 -0.23
N ALA A 16 0.51 20.96 -1.49
CA ALA A 16 -0.56 21.86 -1.89
C ALA A 16 -1.91 21.47 -1.28
N ALA A 17 -2.24 20.19 -1.24
CA ALA A 17 -3.47 19.69 -0.64
C ALA A 17 -3.50 19.95 0.88
N LEU A 18 -2.40 19.73 1.59
CA LEU A 18 -2.29 20.00 3.02
C LEU A 18 -2.37 21.51 3.34
N ALA A 19 -1.82 22.36 2.47
CA ALA A 19 -1.88 23.81 2.62
C ALA A 19 -3.32 24.36 2.57
N GLN A 20 -4.25 23.66 1.94
CA GLN A 20 -5.68 23.99 1.93
C GLN A 20 -6.37 23.73 3.28
N LYS A 21 -5.67 23.13 4.25
CA LYS A 21 -6.20 22.77 5.58
C LYS A 21 -7.53 22.02 5.48
N PRO A 22 -7.54 20.85 4.83
CA PRO A 22 -8.76 20.09 4.62
C PRO A 22 -9.42 19.74 5.96
N THR A 23 -10.73 19.65 5.98
CA THR A 23 -11.51 19.35 7.19
C THR A 23 -11.33 17.89 7.67
N ARG A 24 -10.75 17.05 6.83
CA ARG A 24 -10.40 15.65 7.15
C ARG A 24 -8.96 15.39 6.73
N PRO A 25 -8.29 14.42 7.35
CA PRO A 25 -6.96 13.99 6.91
C PRO A 25 -6.93 13.64 5.41
N LEU A 26 -5.85 14.06 4.75
CA LEU A 26 -5.54 13.62 3.40
C LEU A 26 -5.07 12.18 3.46
N VAL A 27 -5.73 11.28 2.75
CA VAL A 27 -5.29 9.89 2.63
C VAL A 27 -4.68 9.67 1.25
N LEU A 28 -3.37 9.48 1.21
CA LEU A 28 -2.62 9.09 0.02
C LEU A 28 -2.46 7.57 0.01
N ALA A 29 -3.07 6.90 -0.94
CA ALA A 29 -2.92 5.46 -1.13
C ALA A 29 -1.91 5.16 -2.26
N LEU A 30 -0.92 4.32 -1.97
CA LEU A 30 0.15 3.90 -2.88
C LEU A 30 0.05 2.40 -3.16
N ASP A 31 -0.57 2.03 -4.26
CA ASP A 31 -0.65 0.65 -4.75
C ASP A 31 0.31 0.42 -5.94
N GLY A 32 0.43 -0.81 -6.38
CA GLY A 32 1.24 -1.15 -7.56
C GLY A 32 2.07 -2.40 -7.37
N ARG A 33 2.87 -2.73 -8.36
CA ARG A 33 3.61 -4.00 -8.45
C ARG A 33 4.64 -4.19 -7.34
N CYS A 34 4.79 -5.41 -6.86
CA CYS A 34 5.92 -5.77 -6.00
C CYS A 34 7.25 -5.41 -6.70
N GLY A 35 8.21 -4.89 -5.94
CA GLY A 35 9.47 -4.39 -6.51
C GLY A 35 9.37 -3.04 -7.25
N SER A 36 8.17 -2.43 -7.35
CA SER A 36 8.01 -1.12 -8.01
C SER A 36 8.57 0.07 -7.22
N GLY A 37 8.89 -0.11 -5.93
CA GLY A 37 9.44 0.96 -5.09
C GLY A 37 8.40 1.73 -4.27
N LYS A 38 7.19 1.21 -4.08
CA LYS A 38 6.14 1.78 -3.21
C LYS A 38 6.67 2.17 -1.83
N THR A 39 7.30 1.24 -1.16
CA THR A 39 7.85 1.43 0.20
C THR A 39 8.92 2.52 0.23
N THR A 40 9.78 2.59 -0.79
CA THR A 40 10.79 3.65 -0.91
C THR A 40 10.13 5.01 -1.09
N LEU A 41 9.11 5.10 -1.95
CA LEU A 41 8.34 6.32 -2.17
C LEU A 41 7.61 6.75 -0.89
N ALA A 42 6.91 5.82 -0.23
CA ALA A 42 6.19 6.08 1.01
C ALA A 42 7.11 6.57 2.14
N ASN A 43 8.27 5.92 2.32
CA ASN A 43 9.26 6.34 3.31
C ASN A 43 9.84 7.72 2.99
N GLY A 44 10.11 8.02 1.71
CA GLY A 44 10.59 9.34 1.27
C GLY A 44 9.57 10.44 1.56
N LEU A 45 8.29 10.19 1.27
CA LEU A 45 7.21 11.12 1.59
C LEU A 45 7.02 11.27 3.11
N SER A 46 7.08 10.18 3.86
CA SER A 46 6.97 10.23 5.33
C SER A 46 8.11 11.04 5.97
N ALA A 47 9.32 10.94 5.44
CA ALA A 47 10.44 11.75 5.91
C ALA A 47 10.28 13.24 5.55
N GLN A 48 9.67 13.53 4.40
CA GLN A 48 9.42 14.90 3.93
C GLN A 48 8.24 15.57 4.64
N PHE A 49 7.26 14.79 5.08
CA PHE A 49 6.09 15.26 5.83
C PHE A 49 6.12 14.69 7.25
N PRO A 50 6.98 15.21 8.15
CA PRO A 50 7.03 14.73 9.52
C PRO A 50 5.68 14.95 10.20
N GLY A 51 5.24 13.96 10.96
CA GLY A 51 3.89 13.97 11.54
C GLY A 51 2.82 13.40 10.60
N CYS A 52 3.16 12.58 9.60
CA CYS A 52 2.18 11.76 8.89
C CYS A 52 1.97 10.41 9.60
N THR A 53 0.81 9.79 9.39
CA THR A 53 0.55 8.40 9.75
C THR A 53 0.89 7.51 8.55
N LEU A 54 1.86 6.59 8.71
CA LEU A 54 2.20 5.61 7.69
C LEU A 54 1.58 4.25 8.05
N LEU A 55 0.61 3.81 7.25
CA LEU A 55 -0.05 2.51 7.34
C LEU A 55 0.47 1.59 6.24
N ARG A 56 0.76 0.35 6.59
CA ARG A 56 1.24 -0.67 5.65
C ARG A 56 0.21 -1.77 5.51
N THR A 57 -0.17 -2.10 4.30
CA THR A 57 -1.07 -3.25 4.07
C THR A 57 -0.44 -4.55 4.58
N ASP A 58 0.88 -4.68 4.49
CA ASP A 58 1.63 -5.85 4.92
C ASP A 58 1.50 -6.17 6.43
N ASP A 59 1.08 -5.21 7.24
CA ASP A 59 0.78 -5.43 8.66
C ASP A 59 -0.51 -6.24 8.88
N PHE A 60 -1.30 -6.43 7.84
CA PHE A 60 -2.62 -7.04 7.89
C PHE A 60 -2.72 -8.37 7.15
N TYR A 61 -1.63 -9.11 7.03
CA TYR A 61 -1.70 -10.48 6.54
C TYR A 61 -2.55 -11.36 7.46
N LEU A 62 -3.34 -12.25 6.86
CA LEU A 62 -4.03 -13.31 7.59
C LEU A 62 -3.01 -14.36 8.09
N PRO A 63 -3.12 -14.79 9.35
CA PRO A 63 -2.43 -15.98 9.82
C PRO A 63 -2.72 -17.18 8.89
N PRO A 64 -1.78 -18.10 8.67
CA PRO A 64 -1.98 -19.25 7.79
C PRO A 64 -3.27 -20.04 8.06
N ALA A 65 -3.62 -20.23 9.34
CA ALA A 65 -4.83 -20.95 9.76
C ALA A 65 -6.15 -20.22 9.42
N ARG A 66 -6.10 -18.93 9.05
CA ARG A 66 -7.28 -18.13 8.68
C ARG A 66 -7.40 -17.91 7.17
N ARG A 67 -6.42 -18.37 6.40
CA ARG A 67 -6.46 -18.26 4.94
C ARG A 67 -7.36 -19.36 4.36
N SER A 68 -8.09 -19.03 3.29
CA SER A 68 -8.81 -20.05 2.52
C SER A 68 -7.84 -21.05 1.87
N PRO A 69 -8.25 -22.28 1.59
CA PRO A 69 -7.38 -23.26 0.92
C PRO A 69 -6.81 -22.81 -0.42
N ASP A 70 -7.57 -21.99 -1.15
CA ASP A 70 -7.26 -21.46 -2.48
C ASP A 70 -6.65 -20.05 -2.47
N TRP A 71 -6.26 -19.55 -1.30
CA TRP A 71 -5.75 -18.17 -1.13
C TRP A 71 -4.62 -17.81 -2.11
N ALA A 72 -3.80 -18.80 -2.51
CA ALA A 72 -2.69 -18.58 -3.42
C ALA A 72 -3.12 -18.30 -4.87
N HIS A 73 -4.38 -18.50 -5.18
CA HIS A 73 -4.99 -18.27 -6.50
C HIS A 73 -6.12 -17.23 -6.46
N THR A 74 -6.44 -16.74 -5.26
CA THR A 74 -7.52 -15.77 -5.07
C THR A 74 -6.93 -14.42 -4.67
N PRO A 75 -7.08 -13.37 -5.49
CA PRO A 75 -6.59 -12.03 -5.16
C PRO A 75 -7.06 -11.56 -3.79
N CYS A 76 -6.15 -10.98 -3.02
CA CYS A 76 -6.37 -10.44 -1.67
C CYS A 76 -6.76 -11.46 -0.58
N ALA A 77 -6.93 -12.75 -0.87
CA ALA A 77 -7.37 -13.76 0.11
C ALA A 77 -6.34 -14.07 1.21
N ASN A 78 -5.15 -13.53 1.10
CA ASN A 78 -4.09 -13.58 2.11
C ASN A 78 -4.12 -12.41 3.10
N MET A 79 -5.03 -11.43 2.91
CA MET A 79 -5.08 -10.17 3.65
C MET A 79 -6.35 -10.04 4.49
N ASP A 80 -6.24 -9.43 5.66
CA ASP A 80 -7.38 -9.03 6.49
C ASP A 80 -7.73 -7.55 6.20
N LEU A 81 -8.26 -7.30 5.01
CA LEU A 81 -8.63 -5.95 4.57
C LEU A 81 -9.75 -5.34 5.42
N THR A 82 -10.60 -6.15 6.01
CA THR A 82 -11.64 -5.68 6.94
C THR A 82 -10.98 -5.11 8.19
N ARG A 83 -10.00 -5.80 8.74
CA ARG A 83 -9.24 -5.33 9.90
C ARG A 83 -8.44 -4.08 9.58
N LEU A 84 -7.77 -4.03 8.42
CA LEU A 84 -7.08 -2.82 7.94
C LEU A 84 -8.03 -1.63 7.87
N ARG A 85 -9.21 -1.82 7.27
CA ARG A 85 -10.23 -0.76 7.19
C ARG A 85 -10.69 -0.31 8.58
N ASP A 86 -11.08 -1.24 9.44
CA ASP A 86 -11.80 -0.91 10.68
C ASP A 86 -10.89 -0.48 11.82
N GLU A 87 -9.70 -1.11 11.96
CA GLU A 87 -8.74 -0.80 13.03
C GLU A 87 -7.81 0.37 12.68
N ALA A 88 -7.52 0.60 11.37
CA ALA A 88 -6.52 1.58 10.99
C ALA A 88 -7.04 2.68 10.05
N LEU A 89 -7.52 2.32 8.87
CA LEU A 89 -7.79 3.33 7.84
C LEU A 89 -8.99 4.23 8.16
N ARG A 90 -10.09 3.65 8.61
CA ARG A 90 -11.30 4.40 8.97
C ARG A 90 -11.09 5.36 10.14
N PRO A 91 -10.46 4.95 11.27
CA PRO A 91 -10.10 5.88 12.34
C PRO A 91 -9.15 6.98 11.86
N ALA A 92 -8.10 6.63 11.10
CA ALA A 92 -7.16 7.61 10.55
C ALA A 92 -7.87 8.66 9.67
N TYR A 93 -8.74 8.20 8.74
CA TYR A 93 -9.55 9.09 7.88
C TYR A 93 -10.51 9.98 8.68
N ALA A 94 -11.00 9.51 9.83
CA ALA A 94 -11.83 10.29 10.73
C ALA A 94 -11.03 11.28 11.60
N GLY A 95 -9.70 11.36 11.45
CA GLY A 95 -8.84 12.21 12.27
C GLY A 95 -8.73 11.73 13.72
N GLN A 96 -8.85 10.42 13.92
CA GLN A 96 -8.73 9.77 15.23
C GLN A 96 -7.38 9.06 15.36
N PRO A 97 -6.87 8.86 16.58
CA PRO A 97 -5.73 7.97 16.81
C PRO A 97 -6.02 6.55 16.32
N VAL A 98 -4.99 5.88 15.84
CA VAL A 98 -5.06 4.51 15.33
C VAL A 98 -4.38 3.56 16.30
N ALA A 99 -5.02 2.43 16.58
CA ALA A 99 -4.43 1.36 17.38
C ALA A 99 -4.70 0.01 16.69
N TYR A 100 -3.63 -0.70 16.34
CA TYR A 100 -3.73 -2.02 15.72
C TYR A 100 -2.53 -2.90 16.07
N ARG A 101 -2.63 -4.19 15.78
CA ARG A 101 -1.52 -5.15 15.90
C ARG A 101 -1.16 -5.67 14.52
N ALA A 102 0.07 -5.41 14.09
CA ALA A 102 0.61 -6.00 12.87
C ALA A 102 0.76 -7.52 13.03
N TYR A 103 0.48 -8.28 11.96
CA TYR A 103 0.82 -9.69 11.90
C TYR A 103 2.17 -9.86 11.22
N SER A 104 3.15 -10.37 11.95
CA SER A 104 4.48 -10.67 11.43
C SER A 104 4.49 -12.05 10.78
N CYS A 105 4.55 -12.12 9.46
CA CYS A 105 4.73 -13.38 8.74
C CYS A 105 6.05 -14.08 9.10
N ARG A 106 7.07 -13.31 9.50
CA ARG A 106 8.37 -13.84 9.92
C ARG A 106 8.28 -14.54 11.27
N GLU A 107 7.55 -13.97 12.22
CA GLU A 107 7.39 -14.49 13.58
C GLU A 107 6.19 -15.45 13.69
N GLY A 108 5.30 -15.44 12.69
CA GLY A 108 4.07 -16.22 12.73
C GLY A 108 3.09 -15.75 13.80
N ALA A 109 3.19 -14.48 14.26
CA ALA A 109 2.45 -13.96 15.42
C ALA A 109 2.05 -12.50 15.23
N TYR A 110 1.06 -12.07 16.02
CA TYR A 110 0.73 -10.65 16.15
C TYR A 110 1.77 -9.94 17.03
N LEU A 111 2.30 -8.84 16.53
CA LEU A 111 3.21 -7.97 17.26
C LEU A 111 2.50 -7.21 18.39
N PRO A 112 3.24 -6.59 19.32
CA PRO A 112 2.67 -5.64 20.27
C PRO A 112 1.83 -4.56 19.59
N PRO A 113 0.82 -4.00 20.27
CA PRO A 113 -0.03 -2.96 19.67
C PRO A 113 0.80 -1.74 19.25
N ALA A 114 0.65 -1.32 17.99
CA ALA A 114 1.08 -0.01 17.53
C ALA A 114 0.01 1.03 17.93
N GLN A 115 0.43 2.19 18.41
CA GLN A 115 -0.43 3.34 18.64
C GLN A 115 0.11 4.53 17.86
N LEU A 116 -0.71 5.07 16.97
CA LEU A 116 -0.34 6.18 16.10
C LEU A 116 -1.27 7.36 16.39
N PRO A 117 -0.73 8.57 16.62
CA PRO A 117 -1.55 9.75 16.85
C PRO A 117 -2.32 10.13 15.58
N ALA A 118 -3.42 10.86 15.75
CA ALA A 118 -4.11 11.47 14.63
C ALA A 118 -3.20 12.47 13.90
N GLN A 119 -3.16 12.39 12.58
CA GLN A 119 -2.30 13.24 11.74
C GLN A 119 -3.07 13.76 10.52
N PRO A 120 -2.69 14.94 9.99
CA PRO A 120 -3.35 15.52 8.83
C PRO A 120 -3.06 14.80 7.51
N LEU A 121 -1.99 14.00 7.46
CA LEU A 121 -1.63 13.17 6.34
C LEU A 121 -1.58 11.70 6.77
N VAL A 122 -2.27 10.85 6.04
CA VAL A 122 -2.20 9.39 6.15
C VAL A 122 -1.63 8.86 4.83
N ILE A 123 -0.57 8.07 4.89
CA ILE A 123 -0.02 7.34 3.76
C ILE A 123 -0.35 5.87 3.96
N LEU A 124 -1.22 5.32 3.11
CA LEU A 124 -1.49 3.88 3.04
C LEU A 124 -0.65 3.29 1.92
N GLU A 125 0.27 2.39 2.23
CA GLU A 125 1.14 1.79 1.22
C GLU A 125 1.09 0.27 1.22
N GLY A 126 1.24 -0.30 0.05
CA GLY A 126 1.40 -1.73 -0.18
C GLY A 126 0.47 -2.27 -1.23
N SER A 127 0.69 -3.53 -1.62
CA SER A 127 -0.21 -4.25 -2.50
C SER A 127 -1.60 -4.34 -1.86
N TYR A 128 -2.64 -4.15 -2.68
CA TYR A 128 -4.05 -4.15 -2.29
C TYR A 128 -4.53 -2.86 -1.58
N SER A 129 -3.72 -1.81 -1.50
CA SER A 129 -4.15 -0.55 -0.88
C SER A 129 -5.32 0.12 -1.63
N HIS A 130 -5.47 -0.06 -2.95
CA HIS A 130 -6.62 0.45 -3.74
C HIS A 130 -7.80 -0.54 -3.82
N HIS A 131 -7.85 -1.56 -2.96
CA HIS A 131 -8.99 -2.50 -2.98
C HIS A 131 -10.31 -1.77 -2.78
N PRO A 132 -11.43 -2.14 -3.47
CA PRO A 132 -12.70 -1.45 -3.39
C PRO A 132 -13.23 -1.21 -1.97
N LEU A 133 -12.91 -2.10 -1.03
CA LEU A 133 -13.28 -1.95 0.38
C LEU A 133 -12.61 -0.72 1.06
N LEU A 134 -11.44 -0.29 0.57
CA LEU A 134 -10.63 0.79 1.14
C LEU A 134 -10.86 2.13 0.41
N ARG A 135 -11.21 2.08 -0.88
CA ARG A 135 -11.41 3.26 -1.74
C ARG A 135 -12.26 4.39 -1.14
N PRO A 136 -13.35 4.14 -0.37
CA PRO A 136 -14.14 5.23 0.21
C PRO A 136 -13.38 6.14 1.17
N TYR A 137 -12.20 5.72 1.63
CA TYR A 137 -11.35 6.45 2.56
C TYR A 137 -10.14 7.11 1.89
N GLU A 138 -9.93 6.88 0.60
CA GLU A 138 -8.77 7.38 -0.14
C GLU A 138 -9.06 8.75 -0.76
N THR A 139 -8.13 9.69 -0.61
CA THR A 139 -8.24 11.03 -1.21
C THR A 139 -7.45 11.14 -2.51
N LEU A 140 -6.25 10.55 -2.52
CA LEU A 140 -5.36 10.47 -3.70
C LEU A 140 -4.92 9.03 -3.89
N ARG A 141 -5.10 8.49 -5.09
CA ARG A 141 -4.70 7.13 -5.45
C ARG A 141 -3.57 7.17 -6.46
N VAL A 142 -2.46 6.57 -6.11
CA VAL A 142 -1.26 6.54 -6.95
C VAL A 142 -0.85 5.10 -7.23
N PHE A 143 -0.81 4.74 -8.49
CA PHE A 143 -0.29 3.46 -8.94
C PHE A 143 1.21 3.58 -9.19
N VAL A 144 2.01 2.83 -8.44
CA VAL A 144 3.48 2.84 -8.56
C VAL A 144 3.93 1.66 -9.40
N THR A 145 4.66 1.93 -10.46
CA THR A 145 5.10 0.91 -11.42
C THR A 145 6.57 1.05 -11.79
N CYS A 146 7.09 0.07 -12.46
CA CYS A 146 8.39 0.08 -13.14
C CYS A 146 8.34 -0.88 -14.33
N THR A 147 9.35 -0.84 -15.19
CA THR A 147 9.45 -1.83 -16.27
C THR A 147 9.61 -3.25 -15.70
N LYS A 148 9.16 -4.25 -16.48
CA LYS A 148 9.28 -5.66 -16.09
C LYS A 148 10.73 -6.07 -15.83
N ALA A 149 11.66 -5.57 -16.63
CA ALA A 149 13.08 -5.83 -16.44
C ALA A 149 13.59 -5.30 -15.10
N GLU A 150 13.20 -4.06 -14.75
CA GLU A 150 13.59 -3.45 -13.47
C GLU A 150 12.90 -4.13 -12.28
N GLN A 151 11.64 -4.52 -12.41
CA GLN A 151 10.95 -5.33 -11.40
C GLN A 151 11.70 -6.63 -11.13
N THR A 152 12.03 -7.38 -12.19
CA THR A 152 12.79 -8.63 -12.10
C THR A 152 14.12 -8.41 -11.40
N ARG A 153 14.90 -7.43 -11.83
CA ARG A 153 16.20 -7.10 -11.23
C ARG A 153 16.09 -6.80 -9.73
N ARG A 154 15.11 -5.98 -9.34
CA ARG A 154 14.89 -5.61 -7.93
C ARG A 154 14.44 -6.80 -7.10
N LEU A 155 13.53 -7.61 -7.62
CA LEU A 155 13.04 -8.81 -6.93
C LEU A 155 14.15 -9.85 -6.77
N GLN A 156 14.98 -10.08 -7.78
CA GLN A 156 16.14 -10.97 -7.68
C GLN A 156 17.12 -10.49 -6.62
N ALA A 157 17.43 -9.20 -6.58
CA ALA A 157 18.32 -8.63 -5.58
C ALA A 157 17.75 -8.74 -4.14
N ARG A 158 16.42 -8.64 -3.97
CA ARG A 158 15.75 -8.70 -2.66
C ARG A 158 15.57 -10.14 -2.17
N GLU A 159 15.11 -11.03 -3.04
CA GLU A 159 14.70 -12.40 -2.67
C GLU A 159 15.84 -13.41 -2.79
N GLY A 160 16.86 -13.14 -3.60
CA GLY A 160 17.98 -14.04 -3.84
C GLY A 160 17.51 -15.40 -4.36
N ALA A 161 17.91 -16.49 -3.70
CA ALA A 161 17.55 -17.85 -4.09
C ALA A 161 16.03 -18.12 -4.07
N ARG A 162 15.25 -17.34 -3.33
CA ARG A 162 13.78 -17.49 -3.25
C ARG A 162 13.02 -16.77 -4.37
N TYR A 163 13.73 -16.08 -5.26
CA TYR A 163 13.09 -15.27 -6.31
C TYR A 163 12.11 -16.07 -7.18
N ALA A 164 12.48 -17.26 -7.61
CA ALA A 164 11.64 -18.08 -8.49
C ALA A 164 10.28 -18.39 -7.84
N ASP A 165 10.30 -18.85 -6.60
CA ASP A 165 9.10 -19.19 -5.83
C ASP A 165 8.28 -17.93 -5.51
N PHE A 166 8.96 -16.82 -5.18
CA PHE A 166 8.31 -15.54 -4.94
C PHE A 166 7.59 -15.04 -6.20
N ALA A 167 8.29 -14.99 -7.32
CA ALA A 167 7.74 -14.49 -8.58
C ALA A 167 6.60 -15.37 -9.10
N ALA A 168 6.72 -16.70 -8.99
CA ALA A 168 5.68 -17.62 -9.43
C ALA A 168 4.39 -17.51 -8.63
N ARG A 169 4.45 -17.05 -7.38
CA ARG A 169 3.29 -16.91 -6.49
C ARG A 169 2.71 -15.51 -6.48
N TRP A 170 3.56 -14.51 -6.17
CA TRP A 170 3.06 -13.18 -5.84
C TRP A 170 2.76 -12.32 -7.06
N VAL A 171 3.56 -12.44 -8.12
CA VAL A 171 3.32 -11.65 -9.35
C VAL A 171 1.97 -11.97 -9.98
N PRO A 172 1.58 -13.26 -10.19
CA PRO A 172 0.25 -13.57 -10.73
C PRO A 172 -0.90 -13.11 -9.83
N LEU A 173 -0.75 -13.20 -8.50
CA LEU A 173 -1.77 -12.75 -7.55
C LEU A 173 -2.00 -11.23 -7.66
N GLU A 174 -0.92 -10.44 -7.74
CA GLU A 174 -1.02 -9.00 -7.93
C GLU A 174 -1.62 -8.63 -9.29
N GLU A 175 -1.15 -9.23 -10.39
CA GLU A 175 -1.69 -8.95 -11.72
C GLU A 175 -3.18 -9.36 -11.81
N GLY A 176 -3.57 -10.48 -11.19
CA GLY A 176 -4.97 -10.88 -11.07
C GLY A 176 -5.81 -9.86 -10.32
N TYR A 177 -5.30 -9.32 -9.22
CA TYR A 177 -5.93 -8.24 -8.46
C TYR A 177 -6.08 -6.96 -9.30
N PHE A 178 -5.01 -6.55 -10.00
CA PHE A 178 -5.06 -5.36 -10.85
C PHE A 178 -6.09 -5.49 -11.95
N ALA A 179 -6.14 -6.64 -12.61
CA ALA A 179 -7.10 -6.91 -13.68
C ALA A 179 -8.54 -6.99 -13.17
N GLN A 180 -8.76 -7.69 -12.04
CA GLN A 180 -10.10 -7.89 -11.48
C GLN A 180 -10.77 -6.59 -11.05
N TYR A 181 -10.01 -5.64 -10.51
CA TYR A 181 -10.56 -4.41 -9.93
C TYR A 181 -10.20 -3.14 -10.71
N GLY A 182 -9.55 -3.25 -11.86
CA GLY A 182 -9.13 -2.10 -12.68
C GLY A 182 -8.26 -1.13 -11.89
N ILE A 183 -7.27 -1.67 -11.15
CA ILE A 183 -6.52 -0.89 -10.14
C ILE A 183 -5.68 0.20 -10.80
N ALA A 184 -4.92 -0.16 -11.82
CA ALA A 184 -4.05 0.78 -12.51
C ALA A 184 -4.87 1.87 -13.22
N GLU A 185 -5.97 1.48 -13.88
CA GLU A 185 -6.85 2.38 -14.66
C GLU A 185 -7.64 3.34 -13.77
N SER A 186 -7.98 2.91 -12.56
CA SER A 186 -8.79 3.70 -11.61
C SER A 186 -7.96 4.59 -10.69
N ALA A 187 -6.63 4.53 -10.76
CA ALA A 187 -5.76 5.44 -10.05
C ALA A 187 -5.87 6.88 -10.60
N ASP A 188 -5.64 7.87 -9.76
CA ASP A 188 -5.60 9.28 -10.18
C ASP A 188 -4.28 9.58 -10.90
N PHE A 189 -3.20 9.02 -10.39
CA PHE A 189 -1.85 9.20 -10.91
C PHE A 189 -1.08 7.89 -11.04
N VAL A 190 -0.10 7.88 -11.95
CA VAL A 190 0.90 6.82 -12.04
C VAL A 190 2.30 7.39 -11.84
N VAL A 191 3.08 6.73 -11.00
CA VAL A 191 4.51 7.02 -10.80
C VAL A 191 5.33 5.86 -11.31
N GLU A 192 6.11 6.10 -12.36
CA GLU A 192 7.07 5.14 -12.86
C GLU A 192 8.44 5.37 -12.22
N THR A 193 9.01 4.31 -11.65
CA THR A 193 10.26 4.35 -10.88
C THR A 193 11.44 3.70 -11.60
N THR A 194 11.30 3.34 -12.88
CA THR A 194 12.42 2.86 -13.70
C THR A 194 13.50 3.94 -13.78
N LYS A 195 14.75 3.57 -13.54
CA LYS A 195 15.92 4.45 -13.69
C LYS A 195 16.60 4.17 -15.01
#